data_41697f7082882fa259086830ee9425bd
#
_entry.id   41697f7082882fa259086830ee9425bd
#
_cell.length_a   1.000
_cell.length_b   1.000
_cell.length_c   1.000
_cell.angle_alpha   90.00
_cell.angle_beta   90.00
_cell.angle_gamma   90.00
#
_symmetry.space_group_name_H-M   'P 1'
#
loop_
_entity.id
_entity.type
_entity.pdbx_description
1 polymer ?
#
loop_
_entity_poly.entity_id
_entity_poly.type
_entity_poly.pdbx_seq_one_letter_code
_entity_poly.pdbx_strand_id
1 'polypeptide(L)'
;MMKRYLMIILAMLFLPIPAAAAEIPEELLSSADSTVRAVAEQRELKSAADLIAGALEVLQSIRPELGERVLAAVKSAVLLLAVVLAAGLAEIFFVSAGGHLALDPVVLAGVFAMAGVALRDMDGLVESARLMLTELDSFTTALLPTLFAAVAATGAVTTASAQQLVAAWLSAALVRFVSTVLMPLLLCYFALITASAALPGDPLAFLAESLKKGMTWLLGGILSAFTAYLSLTHVLSGSADAVTLRLTKATLSSVVPVVGDILSGTAETVLAGAGLMKNAVGIVGLLGVLSVSLLPFLTLLAQYFCYRVAAAAASVTGSGGLTAYLEKLGGAFGLLLGMVGACVLLVFIAVFAAIAVVTP
;
A
#
# COMPACT_ATOMS: atom_id res chain seq x y z
N MET A 1 -32.24 48.62 -1.69
CA MET A 1 -31.14 47.79 -1.20
C MET A 1 -31.15 46.36 -1.81
N MET A 2 -32.30 45.69 -1.86
CA MET A 2 -32.42 44.32 -2.42
C MET A 2 -31.94 44.15 -3.86
N LYS A 3 -32.18 45.11 -4.76
CA LYS A 3 -31.66 45.06 -6.15
C LYS A 3 -30.11 45.10 -6.26
N ARG A 4 -29.42 45.76 -5.32
CA ARG A 4 -27.94 45.80 -5.29
C ARG A 4 -27.34 44.47 -4.81
N TYR A 5 -27.95 43.83 -3.82
CA TYR A 5 -27.50 42.49 -3.38
C TYR A 5 -27.79 41.41 -4.42
N LEU A 6 -28.91 41.51 -5.13
CA LEU A 6 -29.26 40.63 -6.22
C LEU A 6 -28.26 40.76 -7.39
N MET A 7 -27.85 41.99 -7.72
CA MET A 7 -26.81 42.23 -8.75
C MET A 7 -25.43 41.74 -8.34
N ILE A 8 -25.06 41.82 -7.06
CA ILE A 8 -23.78 41.30 -6.55
C ILE A 8 -23.77 39.76 -6.55
N ILE A 9 -24.89 39.14 -6.16
CA ILE A 9 -25.07 37.69 -6.20
C ILE A 9 -25.07 37.21 -7.68
N LEU A 10 -25.76 37.95 -8.55
CA LEU A 10 -25.75 37.65 -10.01
C LEU A 10 -24.36 37.86 -10.62
N ALA A 11 -23.60 38.87 -10.23
CA ALA A 11 -22.23 39.12 -10.68
C ALA A 11 -21.24 38.06 -10.13
N MET A 12 -21.43 37.56 -8.91
CA MET A 12 -20.66 36.43 -8.39
C MET A 12 -21.01 35.10 -9.12
N LEU A 13 -22.26 34.94 -9.57
CA LEU A 13 -22.68 33.78 -10.35
C LEU A 13 -22.15 33.82 -11.80
N PHE A 14 -21.85 35.02 -12.31
CA PHE A 14 -21.30 35.27 -13.65
C PHE A 14 -19.78 35.54 -13.68
N LEU A 15 -19.06 35.36 -12.58
CA LEU A 15 -17.60 35.22 -12.68
C LEU A 15 -17.34 34.01 -13.58
N PRO A 16 -16.71 34.20 -14.75
CA PRO A 16 -16.25 33.06 -15.53
C PRO A 16 -15.24 32.36 -14.63
N ILE A 17 -15.62 31.22 -14.05
CA ILE A 17 -14.65 30.27 -13.58
C ILE A 17 -13.87 29.94 -14.85
N PRO A 18 -12.58 30.33 -14.98
CA PRO A 18 -11.84 29.95 -16.16
C PRO A 18 -12.00 28.44 -16.26
N ALA A 19 -12.36 27.95 -17.44
CA ALA A 19 -12.15 26.55 -17.80
C ALA A 19 -10.62 26.38 -17.84
N ALA A 20 -10.00 26.44 -16.68
CA ALA A 20 -8.62 26.13 -16.47
C ALA A 20 -8.49 24.69 -16.96
N ALA A 21 -7.63 24.48 -17.92
CA ALA A 21 -7.09 23.17 -18.19
C ALA A 21 -6.85 22.54 -16.84
N ALA A 22 -7.29 21.28 -16.65
CA ALA A 22 -7.29 20.62 -15.35
C ALA A 22 -5.82 20.49 -14.87
N GLU A 23 -5.30 21.56 -14.28
CA GLU A 23 -3.95 21.61 -13.76
C GLU A 23 -3.93 20.81 -12.46
N ILE A 24 -3.09 19.81 -12.44
CA ILE A 24 -2.85 19.00 -11.24
C ILE A 24 -2.22 19.94 -10.20
N PRO A 25 -2.76 20.01 -8.97
CA PRO A 25 -2.23 20.93 -7.95
C PRO A 25 -0.74 20.74 -7.72
N GLU A 26 0.01 21.83 -7.67
CA GLU A 26 1.48 21.83 -7.48
C GLU A 26 1.88 21.14 -6.17
N GLU A 27 1.07 21.22 -5.12
CA GLU A 27 1.31 20.54 -3.85
C GLU A 27 1.35 19.01 -4.02
N LEU A 28 0.46 18.46 -4.86
CA LEU A 28 0.45 17.03 -5.15
C LEU A 28 1.67 16.64 -6.00
N LEU A 29 2.01 17.43 -7.01
CA LEU A 29 3.20 17.19 -7.83
C LEU A 29 4.49 17.34 -7.04
N SER A 30 4.56 18.27 -6.09
CA SER A 30 5.74 18.45 -5.23
C SER A 30 5.94 17.30 -4.25
N SER A 31 4.87 16.64 -3.82
CA SER A 31 4.91 15.46 -2.94
C SER A 31 5.14 14.15 -3.70
N ALA A 32 4.99 14.13 -5.02
CA ALA A 32 5.22 12.98 -5.87
C ALA A 32 6.72 12.83 -6.23
N ASP A 33 7.14 11.58 -6.46
CA ASP A 33 8.47 11.27 -6.95
C ASP A 33 8.76 11.93 -8.32
N SER A 34 10.04 12.17 -8.60
CA SER A 34 10.53 12.79 -9.85
C SER A 34 10.02 12.08 -11.11
N THR A 35 9.91 10.76 -11.08
CA THR A 35 9.40 9.95 -12.19
C THR A 35 7.91 10.24 -12.45
N VAL A 36 7.10 10.28 -11.39
CA VAL A 36 5.65 10.56 -11.50
C VAL A 36 5.42 11.99 -11.95
N ARG A 37 6.23 12.95 -11.48
CA ARG A 37 6.19 14.34 -11.91
C ARG A 37 6.49 14.47 -13.40
N ALA A 38 7.54 13.82 -13.89
CA ALA A 38 7.89 13.82 -15.30
C ALA A 38 6.78 13.22 -16.19
N VAL A 39 6.14 12.12 -15.73
CA VAL A 39 4.99 11.51 -16.44
C VAL A 39 3.80 12.47 -16.47
N ALA A 40 3.51 13.15 -15.35
CA ALA A 40 2.39 14.08 -15.25
C ALA A 40 2.57 15.34 -16.12
N GLU A 41 3.81 15.82 -16.26
CA GLU A 41 4.14 16.99 -17.09
C GLU A 41 4.18 16.66 -18.60
N GLN A 42 4.58 15.44 -18.97
CA GLN A 42 4.76 15.05 -20.37
C GLN A 42 3.49 14.51 -21.03
N ARG A 43 2.49 14.09 -20.26
CA ARG A 43 1.29 13.44 -20.78
C ARG A 43 0.00 14.02 -20.19
N GLU A 44 -1.01 14.14 -21.05
CA GLU A 44 -2.38 14.39 -20.59
C GLU A 44 -2.97 13.09 -19.99
N LEU A 45 -2.97 12.99 -18.65
CA LEU A 45 -3.42 11.81 -17.90
C LEU A 45 -4.96 11.73 -17.90
N LYS A 46 -5.54 11.04 -18.89
CA LYS A 46 -7.00 10.97 -19.08
C LYS A 46 -7.55 9.54 -19.07
N SER A 47 -6.72 8.54 -19.25
CA SER A 47 -7.18 7.18 -19.55
C SER A 47 -6.42 6.10 -18.76
N ALA A 48 -7.02 4.89 -18.71
CA ALA A 48 -6.36 3.71 -18.15
C ALA A 48 -5.07 3.34 -18.90
N ALA A 49 -4.94 3.70 -20.18
CA ALA A 49 -3.72 3.47 -20.95
C ALA A 49 -2.57 4.33 -20.43
N ASP A 50 -2.85 5.56 -19.99
CA ASP A 50 -1.85 6.47 -19.43
C ASP A 50 -1.35 5.95 -18.06
N LEU A 51 -2.24 5.36 -17.25
CA LEU A 51 -1.87 4.68 -16.01
C LEU A 51 -0.92 3.51 -16.27
N ILE A 52 -1.22 2.66 -17.26
CA ILE A 52 -0.37 1.51 -17.60
C ILE A 52 1.00 1.98 -18.10
N ALA A 53 1.02 3.00 -18.98
CA ALA A 53 2.27 3.55 -19.50
C ALA A 53 3.12 4.17 -18.38
N GLY A 54 2.52 4.96 -17.48
CA GLY A 54 3.20 5.52 -16.31
C GLY A 54 3.72 4.45 -15.35
N ALA A 55 2.94 3.40 -15.09
CA ALA A 55 3.37 2.27 -14.27
C ALA A 55 4.58 1.52 -14.88
N LEU A 56 4.63 1.40 -16.22
CA LEU A 56 5.80 0.83 -16.91
C LEU A 56 7.03 1.72 -16.78
N GLU A 57 6.88 3.04 -16.84
CA GLU A 57 7.99 3.98 -16.63
C GLU A 57 8.53 3.89 -15.21
N VAL A 58 7.64 3.84 -14.20
CA VAL A 58 8.03 3.62 -12.79
C VAL A 58 8.78 2.28 -12.64
N LEU A 59 8.29 1.20 -13.27
CA LEU A 59 8.96 -0.10 -13.22
C LEU A 59 10.33 -0.08 -13.89
N GLN A 60 10.49 0.67 -14.98
CA GLN A 60 11.77 0.82 -15.66
C GLN A 60 12.76 1.64 -14.83
N SER A 61 12.32 2.68 -14.14
CA SER A 61 13.18 3.52 -13.31
C SER A 61 13.79 2.76 -12.13
N ILE A 62 13.05 1.87 -11.50
CA ILE A 62 13.52 1.09 -10.34
C ILE A 62 14.32 -0.17 -10.72
N ARG A 63 14.31 -0.56 -11.99
CA ARG A 63 14.91 -1.82 -12.46
C ARG A 63 16.38 -2.04 -12.05
N PRO A 64 17.30 -1.06 -12.17
CA PRO A 64 18.68 -1.27 -11.78
C PRO A 64 18.84 -1.53 -10.28
N GLU A 65 18.18 -0.74 -9.43
CA GLU A 65 18.24 -0.89 -7.98
C GLU A 65 17.56 -2.19 -7.52
N LEU A 66 16.43 -2.54 -8.11
CA LEU A 66 15.75 -3.81 -7.85
C LEU A 66 16.66 -5.00 -8.17
N GLY A 67 17.43 -4.95 -9.28
CA GLY A 67 18.38 -5.99 -9.65
C GLY A 67 19.46 -6.22 -8.59
N GLU A 68 20.02 -5.15 -8.02
CA GLU A 68 21.00 -5.23 -6.94
C GLU A 68 20.40 -5.82 -5.66
N ARG A 69 19.19 -5.41 -5.29
CA ARG A 69 18.49 -5.91 -4.11
C ARG A 69 18.09 -7.39 -4.25
N VAL A 70 17.62 -7.80 -5.42
CA VAL A 70 17.33 -9.21 -5.73
C VAL A 70 18.59 -10.06 -5.65
N LEU A 71 19.72 -9.58 -6.19
CA LEU A 71 20.99 -10.27 -6.09
C LEU A 71 21.46 -10.42 -4.64
N ALA A 72 21.26 -9.41 -3.80
CA ALA A 72 21.54 -9.48 -2.37
C ALA A 72 20.67 -10.54 -1.69
N ALA A 73 19.37 -10.60 -1.98
CA ALA A 73 18.45 -11.61 -1.46
C ALA A 73 18.87 -13.04 -1.86
N VAL A 74 19.28 -13.23 -3.12
CA VAL A 74 19.80 -14.53 -3.59
C VAL A 74 21.09 -14.91 -2.85
N LYS A 75 22.03 -13.97 -2.64
CA LYS A 75 23.26 -14.23 -1.88
C LYS A 75 22.96 -14.66 -0.44
N SER A 76 22.04 -13.99 0.25
CA SER A 76 21.61 -14.38 1.60
C SER A 76 20.98 -15.79 1.60
N ALA A 77 20.11 -16.10 0.65
CA ALA A 77 19.49 -17.41 0.52
C ALA A 77 20.51 -18.54 0.26
N VAL A 78 21.49 -18.30 -0.62
CA VAL A 78 22.58 -19.26 -0.90
C VAL A 78 23.44 -19.46 0.34
N LEU A 79 23.76 -18.38 1.09
CA LEU A 79 24.53 -18.49 2.31
C LEU A 79 23.77 -19.30 3.37
N LEU A 80 22.48 -19.07 3.55
CA LEU A 80 21.65 -19.84 4.47
C LEU A 80 21.58 -21.32 4.08
N LEU A 81 21.42 -21.62 2.79
CA LEU A 81 21.44 -22.99 2.30
C LEU A 81 22.80 -23.65 2.57
N ALA A 82 23.91 -22.93 2.35
CA ALA A 82 25.25 -23.44 2.65
C ALA A 82 25.41 -23.73 4.16
N VAL A 83 24.89 -22.89 5.04
CA VAL A 83 24.90 -23.15 6.49
C VAL A 83 24.10 -24.41 6.84
N VAL A 84 22.91 -24.61 6.28
CA VAL A 84 22.09 -25.81 6.50
C VAL A 84 22.80 -27.07 6.03
N LEU A 85 23.42 -27.02 4.84
CA LEU A 85 24.19 -28.15 4.29
C LEU A 85 25.41 -28.48 5.14
N ALA A 86 26.19 -27.47 5.54
CA ALA A 86 27.36 -27.65 6.38
C ALA A 86 27.00 -28.22 7.76
N ALA A 87 25.94 -27.70 8.38
CA ALA A 87 25.43 -28.21 9.64
C ALA A 87 24.91 -29.65 9.53
N GLY A 88 24.16 -29.96 8.45
CA GLY A 88 23.68 -31.33 8.21
C GLY A 88 24.82 -32.35 8.02
N LEU A 89 25.89 -31.96 7.32
CA LEU A 89 27.09 -32.81 7.21
C LEU A 89 27.78 -32.96 8.56
N ALA A 90 27.96 -31.88 9.33
CA ALA A 90 28.58 -31.91 10.65
C ALA A 90 27.76 -32.76 11.64
N GLU A 91 26.44 -32.73 11.57
CA GLU A 91 25.51 -33.56 12.39
C GLU A 91 25.76 -35.05 12.10
N ILE A 92 25.89 -35.45 10.85
CA ILE A 92 26.19 -36.85 10.45
C ILE A 92 27.52 -37.30 11.06
N PHE A 93 28.57 -36.49 11.01
CA PHE A 93 29.85 -36.81 11.61
C PHE A 93 29.77 -36.87 13.14
N PHE A 94 29.06 -35.95 13.78
CA PHE A 94 28.91 -35.91 15.26
C PHE A 94 28.19 -37.16 15.78
N VAL A 95 27.07 -37.54 15.12
CA VAL A 95 26.31 -38.75 15.48
C VAL A 95 27.17 -40.01 15.22
N SER A 96 27.91 -40.07 14.11
CA SER A 96 28.79 -41.20 13.79
C SER A 96 29.93 -41.36 14.77
N ALA A 97 30.37 -40.28 15.40
CA ALA A 97 31.40 -40.30 16.46
C ALA A 97 30.85 -40.67 17.84
N GLY A 98 29.57 -41.04 17.96
CA GLY A 98 28.94 -41.44 19.24
C GLY A 98 28.46 -40.26 20.09
N GLY A 99 28.37 -39.08 19.51
CA GLY A 99 27.84 -37.88 20.16
C GLY A 99 26.32 -37.98 20.34
N HIS A 100 25.86 -38.07 21.59
CA HIS A 100 24.44 -38.02 21.96
C HIS A 100 24.30 -37.01 23.11
N LEU A 101 24.10 -35.73 22.78
CA LEU A 101 23.83 -34.68 23.75
C LEU A 101 22.36 -34.25 23.64
N ALA A 102 21.75 -33.89 24.77
CA ALA A 102 20.39 -33.37 24.82
C ALA A 102 20.24 -32.05 24.01
N LEU A 103 21.32 -31.29 23.92
CA LEU A 103 21.48 -30.10 23.05
C LEU A 103 22.57 -30.43 22.04
N ASP A 104 22.19 -30.47 20.76
CA ASP A 104 23.15 -30.67 19.68
C ASP A 104 23.92 -29.36 19.40
N PRO A 105 25.24 -29.31 19.66
CA PRO A 105 26.02 -28.10 19.44
C PRO A 105 26.11 -27.70 17.97
N VAL A 106 25.97 -28.65 17.06
CA VAL A 106 25.99 -28.38 15.61
C VAL A 106 24.72 -27.66 15.18
N VAL A 107 23.55 -28.11 15.66
CA VAL A 107 22.26 -27.46 15.42
C VAL A 107 22.26 -26.05 16.00
N LEU A 108 22.75 -25.87 17.24
CA LEU A 108 22.86 -24.56 17.87
C LEU A 108 23.73 -23.60 17.04
N ALA A 109 24.91 -24.04 16.61
CA ALA A 109 25.79 -23.23 15.78
C ALA A 109 25.12 -22.85 14.46
N GLY A 110 24.41 -23.79 13.83
CA GLY A 110 23.63 -23.57 12.62
C GLY A 110 22.51 -22.52 12.81
N VAL A 111 21.74 -22.66 13.90
CA VAL A 111 20.67 -21.70 14.24
C VAL A 111 21.24 -20.29 14.44
N PHE A 112 22.32 -20.12 15.20
CA PHE A 112 22.93 -18.79 15.43
C PHE A 112 23.54 -18.20 14.15
N ALA A 113 24.19 -19.02 13.32
CA ALA A 113 24.70 -18.56 12.03
C ALA A 113 23.58 -18.07 11.11
N MET A 114 22.50 -18.83 11.00
CA MET A 114 21.31 -18.45 10.22
C MET A 114 20.62 -17.22 10.79
N ALA A 115 20.47 -17.13 12.12
CA ALA A 115 19.89 -15.99 12.80
C ALA A 115 20.68 -14.70 12.53
N GLY A 116 22.02 -14.76 12.53
CA GLY A 116 22.87 -13.61 12.23
C GLY A 116 22.66 -13.07 10.80
N VAL A 117 22.55 -13.95 9.81
CA VAL A 117 22.26 -13.56 8.42
C VAL A 117 20.84 -12.97 8.32
N ALA A 118 19.85 -13.67 8.87
CA ALA A 118 18.46 -13.28 8.78
C ALA A 118 18.15 -11.99 9.57
N LEU A 119 18.82 -11.74 10.70
CA LEU A 119 18.67 -10.51 11.46
C LEU A 119 19.19 -9.29 10.69
N ARG A 120 20.33 -9.44 10.01
CA ARG A 120 20.87 -8.39 9.15
C ARG A 120 19.90 -8.03 8.02
N ASP A 121 19.36 -9.06 7.35
CA ASP A 121 18.39 -8.87 6.25
C ASP A 121 17.10 -8.22 6.78
N MET A 122 16.62 -8.69 7.95
CA MET A 122 15.39 -8.18 8.58
C MET A 122 15.53 -6.70 8.97
N ASP A 123 16.66 -6.31 9.59
CA ASP A 123 16.90 -4.93 10.02
C ASP A 123 16.85 -3.96 8.84
N GLY A 124 17.57 -4.25 7.75
CA GLY A 124 17.57 -3.42 6.55
C GLY A 124 16.20 -3.34 5.88
N LEU A 125 15.41 -4.43 5.89
CA LEU A 125 14.09 -4.46 5.27
C LEU A 125 13.02 -3.79 6.16
N VAL A 126 13.12 -3.92 7.48
CA VAL A 126 12.22 -3.19 8.41
C VAL A 126 12.45 -1.69 8.30
N GLU A 127 13.69 -1.24 8.19
CA GLU A 127 13.99 0.19 8.00
C GLU A 127 13.47 0.70 6.65
N SER A 128 13.71 -0.04 5.58
CA SER A 128 13.16 0.29 4.25
C SER A 128 11.63 0.34 4.26
N ALA A 129 10.98 -0.58 4.97
CA ALA A 129 9.53 -0.59 5.12
C ALA A 129 9.02 0.62 5.93
N ARG A 130 9.72 1.03 6.98
CA ARG A 130 9.38 2.22 7.79
C ARG A 130 9.48 3.51 6.97
N LEU A 131 10.56 3.67 6.21
CA LEU A 131 10.75 4.82 5.33
C LEU A 131 9.62 4.89 4.29
N MET A 132 9.35 3.78 3.60
CA MET A 132 8.26 3.68 2.65
C MET A 132 6.90 4.03 3.27
N LEU A 133 6.59 3.53 4.47
CA LEU A 133 5.33 3.85 5.15
C LEU A 133 5.23 5.33 5.52
N THR A 134 6.32 5.97 5.89
CA THR A 134 6.37 7.41 6.19
C THR A 134 6.15 8.24 4.92
N GLU A 135 6.79 7.87 3.81
CA GLU A 135 6.60 8.50 2.50
C GLU A 135 5.17 8.31 1.99
N LEU A 136 4.62 7.10 2.14
CA LEU A 136 3.24 6.80 1.77
C LEU A 136 2.23 7.63 2.58
N ASP A 137 2.45 7.80 3.90
CA ASP A 137 1.60 8.63 4.77
C ASP A 137 1.65 10.10 4.37
N SER A 138 2.85 10.63 4.09
CA SER A 138 3.06 12.01 3.63
C SER A 138 2.38 12.25 2.28
N PHE A 139 2.58 11.36 1.31
CA PHE A 139 1.95 11.42 0.00
C PHE A 139 0.42 11.34 0.09
N THR A 140 -0.09 10.40 0.89
CA THR A 140 -1.54 10.20 1.09
C THR A 140 -2.19 11.43 1.74
N THR A 141 -1.50 12.08 2.68
CA THR A 141 -1.97 13.30 3.34
C THR A 141 -2.14 14.46 2.35
N ALA A 142 -1.31 14.57 1.33
CA ALA A 142 -1.45 15.56 0.25
C ALA A 142 -2.48 15.12 -0.80
N LEU A 143 -2.51 13.84 -1.14
CA LEU A 143 -3.37 13.28 -2.19
C LEU A 143 -4.85 13.28 -1.83
N LEU A 144 -5.22 12.80 -0.64
CA LEU A 144 -6.63 12.58 -0.31
C LEU A 144 -7.46 13.86 -0.34
N PRO A 145 -7.06 15.01 0.24
CA PRO A 145 -7.83 16.24 0.16
C PRO A 145 -8.04 16.71 -1.28
N THR A 146 -7.00 16.68 -2.11
CA THR A 146 -7.06 17.11 -3.52
C THR A 146 -7.95 16.20 -4.36
N LEU A 147 -7.84 14.87 -4.17
CA LEU A 147 -8.66 13.88 -4.87
C LEU A 147 -10.14 14.05 -4.50
N PHE A 148 -10.45 14.13 -3.21
CA PHE A 148 -11.85 14.26 -2.79
C PHE A 148 -12.46 15.64 -3.07
N ALA A 149 -11.65 16.71 -3.13
CA ALA A 149 -12.10 18.00 -3.65
C ALA A 149 -12.50 17.89 -5.14
N ALA A 150 -11.70 17.19 -5.95
CA ALA A 150 -12.04 16.92 -7.34
C ALA A 150 -13.30 16.04 -7.48
N VAL A 151 -13.49 15.04 -6.62
CA VAL A 151 -14.71 14.22 -6.57
C VAL A 151 -15.92 15.08 -6.17
N ALA A 152 -15.80 15.93 -5.15
CA ALA A 152 -16.89 16.83 -4.73
C ALA A 152 -17.30 17.79 -5.86
N ALA A 153 -16.36 18.30 -6.66
CA ALA A 153 -16.62 19.16 -7.79
C ALA A 153 -17.45 18.48 -8.91
N THR A 154 -17.47 17.15 -8.98
CA THR A 154 -18.34 16.38 -9.88
C THR A 154 -19.80 16.27 -9.37
N GLY A 155 -20.11 16.86 -8.22
CA GLY A 155 -21.45 16.82 -7.61
C GLY A 155 -21.64 15.72 -6.56
N ALA A 156 -20.64 14.86 -6.33
CA ALA A 156 -20.69 13.80 -5.35
C ALA A 156 -20.19 14.26 -3.96
N VAL A 157 -20.75 15.36 -3.44
CA VAL A 157 -20.25 16.05 -2.23
C VAL A 157 -20.37 15.20 -0.97
N THR A 158 -21.50 14.53 -0.75
CA THR A 158 -21.75 13.65 0.41
C THR A 158 -20.85 12.42 0.39
N THR A 159 -20.71 11.80 -0.77
CA THR A 159 -19.81 10.65 -0.95
C THR A 159 -18.35 11.06 -0.71
N ALA A 160 -17.92 12.19 -1.30
CA ALA A 160 -16.56 12.70 -1.16
C ALA A 160 -16.19 12.99 0.30
N SER A 161 -17.03 13.73 1.02
CA SER A 161 -16.75 14.11 2.41
C SER A 161 -16.69 12.90 3.36
N ALA A 162 -17.62 11.96 3.22
CA ALA A 162 -17.65 10.76 4.05
C ALA A 162 -16.42 9.85 3.77
N GLN A 163 -16.08 9.62 2.51
CA GLN A 163 -14.94 8.79 2.13
C GLN A 163 -13.60 9.43 2.51
N GLN A 164 -13.45 10.74 2.31
CA GLN A 164 -12.24 11.47 2.67
C GLN A 164 -11.90 11.29 4.14
N LEU A 165 -12.86 11.55 5.03
CA LEU A 165 -12.63 11.50 6.46
C LEU A 165 -12.19 10.12 6.93
N VAL A 166 -12.87 9.07 6.47
CA VAL A 166 -12.53 7.71 6.88
C VAL A 166 -11.26 7.21 6.20
N ALA A 167 -11.05 7.50 4.92
CA ALA A 167 -9.83 7.12 4.22
C ALA A 167 -8.58 7.76 4.85
N ALA A 168 -8.63 9.06 5.15
CA ALA A 168 -7.54 9.78 5.80
C ALA A 168 -7.26 9.25 7.22
N TRP A 169 -8.32 9.08 8.02
CA TRP A 169 -8.16 8.58 9.39
C TRP A 169 -7.64 7.14 9.42
N LEU A 170 -8.19 6.26 8.58
CA LEU A 170 -7.84 4.85 8.62
C LEU A 170 -6.47 4.58 8.01
N SER A 171 -6.06 5.29 6.95
CA SER A 171 -4.70 5.17 6.39
C SER A 171 -3.65 5.59 7.42
N ALA A 172 -3.80 6.75 8.05
CA ALA A 172 -2.91 7.20 9.10
C ALA A 172 -2.89 6.26 10.32
N ALA A 173 -4.07 5.77 10.74
CA ALA A 173 -4.19 4.83 11.85
C ALA A 173 -3.48 3.49 11.53
N LEU A 174 -3.67 2.94 10.31
CA LEU A 174 -3.03 1.69 9.90
C LEU A 174 -1.51 1.83 9.81
N VAL A 175 -1.00 2.90 9.19
CA VAL A 175 0.44 3.16 9.10
C VAL A 175 1.06 3.25 10.50
N ARG A 176 0.44 4.00 11.41
CA ARG A 176 0.90 4.11 12.81
C ARG A 176 0.83 2.78 13.53
N PHE A 177 -0.25 2.02 13.37
CA PHE A 177 -0.42 0.71 14.00
C PHE A 177 0.63 -0.28 13.51
N VAL A 178 0.88 -0.33 12.20
CA VAL A 178 1.94 -1.18 11.62
C VAL A 178 3.31 -0.78 12.18
N SER A 179 3.65 0.51 12.14
CA SER A 179 4.98 0.99 12.56
C SER A 179 5.23 0.85 14.07
N THR A 180 4.21 1.13 14.90
CA THR A 180 4.37 1.21 16.37
C THR A 180 4.09 -0.13 17.05
N VAL A 181 3.21 -0.96 16.51
CA VAL A 181 2.76 -2.21 17.16
C VAL A 181 3.24 -3.43 16.39
N LEU A 182 2.92 -3.53 15.09
CA LEU A 182 3.17 -4.77 14.35
C LEU A 182 4.65 -4.98 14.04
N MET A 183 5.44 -3.94 13.76
CA MET A 183 6.88 -4.08 13.52
C MET A 183 7.64 -4.56 14.76
N PRO A 184 7.45 -4.00 15.97
CA PRO A 184 8.02 -4.59 17.19
C PRO A 184 7.56 -6.02 17.46
N LEU A 185 6.27 -6.33 17.22
CA LEU A 185 5.76 -7.70 17.37
C LEU A 185 6.41 -8.67 16.37
N LEU A 186 6.73 -8.20 15.15
CA LEU A 186 7.48 -8.99 14.17
C LEU A 186 8.88 -9.33 14.69
N LEU A 187 9.57 -8.38 15.31
CA LEU A 187 10.89 -8.64 15.94
C LEU A 187 10.75 -9.62 17.12
N CYS A 188 9.70 -9.51 17.93
CA CYS A 188 9.39 -10.52 18.96
C CYS A 188 9.12 -11.89 18.35
N TYR A 189 8.38 -11.96 17.25
CA TYR A 189 8.16 -13.21 16.52
C TYR A 189 9.48 -13.81 16.03
N PHE A 190 10.36 -12.98 15.44
CA PHE A 190 11.69 -13.41 15.01
C PHE A 190 12.53 -13.98 16.17
N ALA A 191 12.53 -13.31 17.32
CA ALA A 191 13.23 -13.80 18.53
C ALA A 191 12.62 -15.13 19.02
N LEU A 192 11.31 -15.26 19.04
CA LEU A 192 10.61 -16.49 19.45
C LEU A 192 10.95 -17.68 18.56
N ILE A 193 10.94 -17.52 17.23
CA ILE A 193 11.27 -18.63 16.32
C ILE A 193 12.74 -19.01 16.43
N THR A 194 13.64 -18.05 16.65
CA THR A 194 15.08 -18.31 16.85
C THR A 194 15.32 -19.05 18.17
N ALA A 195 14.74 -18.59 19.27
CA ALA A 195 14.84 -19.26 20.56
C ALA A 195 14.23 -20.67 20.52
N SER A 196 13.10 -20.84 19.83
CA SER A 196 12.45 -22.13 19.67
C SER A 196 13.31 -23.11 18.87
N ALA A 197 13.95 -22.66 17.80
CA ALA A 197 14.85 -23.49 16.99
C ALA A 197 16.14 -23.89 17.72
N ALA A 198 16.58 -23.10 18.70
CA ALA A 198 17.75 -23.40 19.53
C ALA A 198 17.45 -24.41 20.66
N LEU A 199 16.17 -24.64 21.00
CA LEU A 199 15.77 -25.51 22.10
C LEU A 199 15.20 -26.83 21.59
N PRO A 200 15.47 -27.97 22.23
CA PRO A 200 14.91 -29.25 21.85
C PRO A 200 13.39 -29.27 22.07
N GLY A 201 12.66 -29.85 21.11
CA GLY A 201 11.21 -30.03 21.23
C GLY A 201 10.35 -28.81 20.85
N ASP A 202 10.94 -27.74 20.31
CA ASP A 202 10.25 -26.54 19.81
C ASP A 202 9.23 -25.91 20.80
N PRO A 203 9.62 -25.64 22.08
CA PRO A 203 8.69 -25.33 23.17
C PRO A 203 7.95 -24.00 22.97
N LEU A 204 8.47 -23.08 22.16
CA LEU A 204 7.89 -21.75 21.90
C LEU A 204 7.07 -21.69 20.60
N ALA A 205 6.92 -22.81 19.88
CA ALA A 205 6.21 -22.88 18.61
C ALA A 205 4.76 -22.37 18.70
N PHE A 206 4.04 -22.74 19.78
CA PHE A 206 2.68 -22.29 19.99
C PHE A 206 2.57 -20.78 20.15
N LEU A 207 3.49 -20.16 20.90
CA LEU A 207 3.50 -18.70 21.07
C LEU A 207 3.83 -17.97 19.75
N ALA A 208 4.84 -18.47 19.04
CA ALA A 208 5.21 -17.91 17.73
C ALA A 208 4.05 -18.00 16.73
N GLU A 209 3.38 -19.17 16.65
CA GLU A 209 2.26 -19.35 15.72
C GLU A 209 1.04 -18.51 16.13
N SER A 210 0.76 -18.37 17.43
CA SER A 210 -0.32 -17.53 17.95
C SER A 210 -0.07 -16.07 17.64
N LEU A 211 1.17 -15.58 17.80
CA LEU A 211 1.55 -14.23 17.47
C LEU A 211 1.41 -13.93 15.97
N LYS A 212 1.89 -14.86 15.13
CA LYS A 212 1.74 -14.79 13.67
C LYS A 212 0.27 -14.71 13.25
N LYS A 213 -0.58 -15.61 13.78
CA LYS A 213 -2.01 -15.62 13.51
C LYS A 213 -2.70 -14.33 13.95
N GLY A 214 -2.36 -13.83 15.14
CA GLY A 214 -2.87 -12.57 15.67
C GLY A 214 -2.56 -11.39 14.75
N MET A 215 -1.31 -11.23 14.33
CA MET A 215 -0.89 -10.17 13.39
C MET A 215 -1.63 -10.28 12.05
N THR A 216 -1.73 -11.48 11.48
CA THR A 216 -2.41 -11.71 10.20
C THR A 216 -3.91 -11.42 10.31
N TRP A 217 -4.55 -11.83 11.39
CA TRP A 217 -5.97 -11.59 11.63
C TRP A 217 -6.28 -10.09 11.79
N LEU A 218 -5.43 -9.36 12.52
CA LEU A 218 -5.58 -7.90 12.70
C LEU A 218 -5.48 -7.15 11.36
N LEU A 219 -4.47 -7.46 10.55
CA LEU A 219 -4.31 -6.83 9.22
C LEU A 219 -5.49 -7.14 8.30
N GLY A 220 -5.88 -8.40 8.21
CA GLY A 220 -7.01 -8.83 7.38
C GLY A 220 -8.33 -8.23 7.85
N GLY A 221 -8.55 -8.13 9.17
CA GLY A 221 -9.72 -7.51 9.77
C GLY A 221 -9.86 -6.03 9.43
N ILE A 222 -8.77 -5.26 9.58
CA ILE A 222 -8.76 -3.82 9.25
C ILE A 222 -9.05 -3.61 7.76
N LEU A 223 -8.37 -4.35 6.88
CA LEU A 223 -8.56 -4.21 5.44
C LEU A 223 -9.97 -4.59 5.00
N SER A 224 -10.52 -5.67 5.57
CA SER A 224 -11.89 -6.12 5.29
C SER A 224 -12.94 -5.10 5.77
N ALA A 225 -12.76 -4.54 6.97
CA ALA A 225 -13.65 -3.54 7.52
C ALA A 225 -13.65 -2.26 6.65
N PHE A 226 -12.47 -1.83 6.16
CA PHE A 226 -12.37 -0.68 5.28
C PHE A 226 -13.05 -0.91 3.93
N THR A 227 -12.82 -2.07 3.32
CA THR A 227 -13.45 -2.42 2.03
C THR A 227 -14.99 -2.48 2.17
N ALA A 228 -15.48 -3.05 3.26
CA ALA A 228 -16.92 -3.09 3.56
C ALA A 228 -17.48 -1.67 3.75
N TYR A 229 -16.78 -0.80 4.48
CA TYR A 229 -17.18 0.59 4.67
C TYR A 229 -17.28 1.34 3.33
N LEU A 230 -16.26 1.25 2.47
CA LEU A 230 -16.29 1.91 1.16
C LEU A 230 -17.47 1.42 0.30
N SER A 231 -17.72 0.12 0.29
CA SER A 231 -18.84 -0.47 -0.45
C SER A 231 -20.19 0.06 0.04
N LEU A 232 -20.38 0.16 1.37
CA LEU A 232 -21.59 0.72 1.95
C LEU A 232 -21.75 2.21 1.64
N THR A 233 -20.66 2.99 1.72
CA THR A 233 -20.70 4.43 1.44
C THR A 233 -21.09 4.70 -0.01
N HIS A 234 -20.58 3.94 -0.97
CA HIS A 234 -20.98 4.07 -2.38
C HIS A 234 -22.49 3.86 -2.57
N VAL A 235 -23.07 2.84 -1.94
CA VAL A 235 -24.49 2.52 -2.07
C VAL A 235 -25.37 3.59 -1.43
N LEU A 236 -25.01 4.07 -0.24
CA LEU A 236 -25.84 4.99 0.54
C LEU A 236 -25.70 6.45 0.07
N SER A 237 -24.48 6.91 -0.16
CA SER A 237 -24.23 8.33 -0.51
C SER A 237 -24.46 8.61 -1.99
N GLY A 238 -24.17 7.68 -2.89
CA GLY A 238 -24.36 7.86 -4.33
C GLY A 238 -25.83 8.12 -4.69
N SER A 239 -26.78 7.49 -4.02
CA SER A 239 -28.21 7.75 -4.23
C SER A 239 -28.64 9.14 -3.73
N ALA A 240 -28.06 9.63 -2.62
CA ALA A 240 -28.34 10.97 -2.10
C ALA A 240 -27.79 12.07 -3.02
N ASP A 241 -26.56 11.90 -3.50
CA ASP A 241 -25.91 12.83 -4.43
C ASP A 241 -26.67 12.90 -5.77
N ALA A 242 -27.12 11.77 -6.31
CA ALA A 242 -27.92 11.71 -7.55
C ALA A 242 -29.26 12.45 -7.42
N VAL A 243 -29.94 12.30 -6.29
CA VAL A 243 -31.21 13.01 -6.03
C VAL A 243 -30.97 14.51 -5.93
N THR A 244 -29.93 14.94 -5.22
CA THR A 244 -29.60 16.37 -5.04
C THR A 244 -29.27 17.03 -6.37
N LEU A 245 -28.48 16.38 -7.25
CA LEU A 245 -28.16 16.89 -8.58
C LEU A 245 -29.38 16.98 -9.48
N ARG A 246 -30.27 15.96 -9.48
CA ARG A 246 -31.52 15.98 -10.26
C ARG A 246 -32.44 17.10 -9.80
N LEU A 247 -32.58 17.30 -8.51
CA LEU A 247 -33.40 18.39 -7.96
C LEU A 247 -32.82 19.76 -8.33
N THR A 248 -31.51 19.94 -8.24
CA THR A 248 -30.83 21.19 -8.63
C THR A 248 -31.03 21.48 -10.13
N LYS A 249 -30.83 20.48 -11.01
CA LYS A 249 -31.08 20.62 -12.46
C LYS A 249 -32.55 20.96 -12.73
N ALA A 250 -33.50 20.26 -12.10
CA ALA A 250 -34.93 20.50 -12.29
C ALA A 250 -35.35 21.89 -11.80
N THR A 251 -34.80 22.38 -10.70
CA THR A 251 -35.09 23.72 -10.15
C THR A 251 -34.51 24.82 -11.06
N LEU A 252 -33.29 24.66 -11.56
CA LEU A 252 -32.69 25.62 -12.51
C LEU A 252 -33.44 25.71 -13.82
N SER A 253 -33.89 24.60 -14.39
CA SER A 253 -34.63 24.57 -15.65
C SER A 253 -36.04 25.10 -15.54
N SER A 254 -36.67 25.02 -14.33
CA SER A 254 -38.06 25.46 -14.15
C SER A 254 -38.19 26.95 -13.82
N VAL A 255 -37.15 27.62 -13.30
CA VAL A 255 -37.23 29.02 -12.82
C VAL A 255 -37.03 30.04 -13.95
N VAL A 256 -36.29 29.72 -15.02
CA VAL A 256 -36.01 30.68 -16.13
C VAL A 256 -36.04 29.97 -17.50
N PRO A 257 -37.15 30.00 -18.24
CA PRO A 257 -37.34 29.18 -19.43
C PRO A 257 -36.40 29.47 -20.62
N VAL A 258 -35.78 30.66 -20.70
CA VAL A 258 -34.91 31.06 -21.81
C VAL A 258 -33.42 31.00 -21.47
N VAL A 259 -33.09 31.11 -20.18
CA VAL A 259 -31.69 31.11 -19.66
C VAL A 259 -31.33 29.74 -19.07
N GLY A 260 -32.31 28.91 -18.74
CA GLY A 260 -32.14 27.58 -18.14
C GLY A 260 -31.28 26.64 -18.98
N ASP A 261 -31.44 26.65 -20.30
CA ASP A 261 -30.67 25.79 -21.22
C ASP A 261 -29.21 26.20 -21.31
N ILE A 262 -28.89 27.51 -21.24
CA ILE A 262 -27.51 28.01 -21.23
C ILE A 262 -26.83 27.70 -19.90
N LEU A 263 -27.55 27.86 -18.78
CA LEU A 263 -27.06 27.53 -17.45
C LEU A 263 -26.87 26.01 -17.28
N SER A 264 -27.78 25.21 -17.83
CA SER A 264 -27.66 23.74 -17.84
C SER A 264 -26.44 23.28 -18.64
N GLY A 265 -26.24 23.83 -19.85
CA GLY A 265 -25.06 23.52 -20.67
C GLY A 265 -23.74 23.94 -20.03
N THR A 266 -23.71 25.09 -19.34
CA THR A 266 -22.53 25.55 -18.59
C THR A 266 -22.26 24.61 -17.40
N ALA A 267 -23.29 24.21 -16.66
CA ALA A 267 -23.15 23.27 -15.56
C ALA A 267 -22.63 21.90 -16.04
N GLU A 268 -23.10 21.39 -17.17
CA GLU A 268 -22.58 20.16 -17.76
C GLU A 268 -21.12 20.27 -18.18
N THR A 269 -20.70 21.39 -18.72
CA THR A 269 -19.30 21.65 -19.08
C THR A 269 -18.40 21.67 -17.83
N VAL A 270 -18.85 22.33 -16.76
CA VAL A 270 -18.12 22.36 -15.46
C VAL A 270 -18.01 20.96 -14.86
N LEU A 271 -19.10 20.19 -14.87
CA LEU A 271 -19.11 18.81 -14.36
C LEU A 271 -18.20 17.89 -15.20
N ALA A 272 -18.19 18.05 -16.52
CA ALA A 272 -17.29 17.32 -17.40
C ALA A 272 -15.81 17.66 -17.12
N GLY A 273 -15.49 18.94 -16.94
CA GLY A 273 -14.15 19.39 -16.55
C GLY A 273 -13.70 18.86 -15.19
N ALA A 274 -14.60 18.87 -14.20
CA ALA A 274 -14.35 18.29 -12.89
C ALA A 274 -14.13 16.77 -12.96
N GLY A 275 -14.85 16.08 -13.84
CA GLY A 275 -14.66 14.65 -14.10
C GLY A 275 -13.28 14.33 -14.68
N LEU A 276 -12.78 15.17 -15.61
CA LEU A 276 -11.43 15.03 -16.15
C LEU A 276 -10.36 15.27 -15.05
N MET A 277 -10.53 16.31 -14.23
CA MET A 277 -9.63 16.62 -13.13
C MET A 277 -9.59 15.48 -12.10
N LYS A 278 -10.74 14.92 -11.72
CA LYS A 278 -10.84 13.76 -10.83
C LYS A 278 -10.01 12.58 -11.36
N ASN A 279 -10.14 12.27 -12.67
CA ASN A 279 -9.41 11.18 -13.29
C ASN A 279 -7.90 11.46 -13.33
N ALA A 280 -7.47 12.67 -13.69
CA ALA A 280 -6.06 13.05 -13.74
C ALA A 280 -5.42 12.98 -12.35
N VAL A 281 -6.02 13.58 -11.33
CA VAL A 281 -5.55 13.52 -9.92
C VAL A 281 -5.53 12.08 -9.42
N GLY A 282 -6.53 11.29 -9.77
CA GLY A 282 -6.60 9.87 -9.40
C GLY A 282 -5.49 9.03 -10.03
N ILE A 283 -5.19 9.24 -11.32
CA ILE A 283 -4.09 8.55 -12.02
C ILE A 283 -2.74 8.92 -11.40
N VAL A 284 -2.48 10.22 -11.15
CA VAL A 284 -1.26 10.68 -10.45
C VAL A 284 -1.19 10.07 -9.05
N GLY A 285 -2.33 9.99 -8.35
CA GLY A 285 -2.41 9.35 -7.04
C GLY A 285 -2.01 7.88 -7.07
N LEU A 286 -2.54 7.11 -8.02
CA LEU A 286 -2.19 5.69 -8.18
C LEU A 286 -0.73 5.51 -8.57
N LEU A 287 -0.21 6.33 -9.48
CA LEU A 287 1.21 6.30 -9.88
C LEU A 287 2.13 6.69 -8.72
N GLY A 288 1.76 7.69 -7.91
CA GLY A 288 2.52 8.10 -6.74
C GLY A 288 2.58 7.01 -5.67
N VAL A 289 1.45 6.38 -5.35
CA VAL A 289 1.43 5.22 -4.43
C VAL A 289 2.30 4.08 -4.98
N LEU A 290 2.22 3.82 -6.29
CA LEU A 290 3.03 2.79 -6.94
C LEU A 290 4.53 3.13 -6.86
N SER A 291 4.91 4.37 -7.19
CA SER A 291 6.30 4.83 -7.16
C SER A 291 6.95 4.67 -5.78
N VAL A 292 6.27 5.14 -4.73
CA VAL A 292 6.75 5.03 -3.35
C VAL A 292 6.85 3.57 -2.89
N SER A 293 5.87 2.73 -3.27
CA SER A 293 5.74 1.38 -2.69
C SER A 293 6.41 0.27 -3.49
N LEU A 294 6.58 0.42 -4.81
CA LEU A 294 6.94 -0.68 -5.70
C LEU A 294 8.31 -1.29 -5.39
N LEU A 295 9.34 -0.47 -5.21
CA LEU A 295 10.70 -0.95 -4.95
C LEU A 295 10.82 -1.67 -3.60
N PRO A 296 10.37 -1.09 -2.45
CA PRO A 296 10.40 -1.80 -1.17
C PRO A 296 9.55 -3.08 -1.18
N PHE A 297 8.37 -3.03 -1.80
CA PHE A 297 7.48 -4.18 -1.91
C PHE A 297 8.09 -5.34 -2.72
N LEU A 298 8.67 -5.05 -3.89
CA LEU A 298 9.33 -6.06 -4.72
C LEU A 298 10.61 -6.59 -4.06
N THR A 299 11.33 -5.78 -3.30
CA THR A 299 12.49 -6.22 -2.53
C THR A 299 12.08 -7.22 -1.44
N LEU A 300 11.01 -6.91 -0.68
CA LEU A 300 10.45 -7.82 0.32
C LEU A 300 9.92 -9.11 -0.31
N LEU A 301 9.26 -9.00 -1.45
CA LEU A 301 8.76 -10.14 -2.20
C LEU A 301 9.91 -11.06 -2.65
N ALA A 302 10.98 -10.49 -3.20
CA ALA A 302 12.17 -11.24 -3.61
C ALA A 302 12.82 -11.95 -2.41
N GLN A 303 12.97 -11.25 -1.28
CA GLN A 303 13.51 -11.84 -0.04
C GLN A 303 12.65 -13.00 0.45
N TYR A 304 11.33 -12.82 0.52
CA TYR A 304 10.39 -13.88 0.88
C TYR A 304 10.54 -15.12 -0.02
N PHE A 305 10.54 -14.92 -1.34
CA PHE A 305 10.70 -16.03 -2.28
C PHE A 305 12.06 -16.70 -2.17
N CYS A 306 13.15 -15.95 -2.05
CA CYS A 306 14.49 -16.51 -1.91
C CYS A 306 14.61 -17.39 -0.65
N TYR A 307 14.05 -16.96 0.49
CA TYR A 307 14.04 -17.77 1.70
C TYR A 307 13.15 -19.01 1.57
N ARG A 308 11.99 -18.91 0.90
CA ARG A 308 11.12 -20.06 0.63
C ARG A 308 11.77 -21.10 -0.28
N VAL A 309 12.45 -20.64 -1.32
CA VAL A 309 13.19 -21.53 -2.23
C VAL A 309 14.36 -22.19 -1.50
N ALA A 310 15.11 -21.43 -0.69
CA ALA A 310 16.20 -21.98 0.12
C ALA A 310 15.68 -23.04 1.11
N ALA A 311 14.55 -22.79 1.76
CA ALA A 311 13.91 -23.77 2.68
C ALA A 311 13.47 -25.04 1.94
N ALA A 312 12.88 -24.90 0.74
CA ALA A 312 12.50 -26.04 -0.10
C ALA A 312 13.73 -26.84 -0.56
N ALA A 313 14.82 -26.15 -0.94
CA ALA A 313 16.07 -26.83 -1.30
C ALA A 313 16.71 -27.53 -0.09
N ALA A 314 16.68 -26.90 1.08
CA ALA A 314 17.19 -27.46 2.34
C ALA A 314 16.42 -28.71 2.79
N SER A 315 15.13 -28.83 2.48
CA SER A 315 14.31 -29.98 2.87
C SER A 315 14.80 -31.32 2.29
N VAL A 316 15.57 -31.27 1.21
CA VAL A 316 16.18 -32.45 0.56
C VAL A 316 17.35 -32.99 1.39
N THR A 317 17.94 -32.19 2.28
CA THR A 317 19.18 -32.53 2.99
C THR A 317 19.02 -33.30 4.29
N GLY A 318 17.78 -33.46 4.75
CA GLY A 318 17.44 -34.27 5.92
C GLY A 318 17.62 -33.62 7.30
N SER A 319 18.21 -32.43 7.42
CA SER A 319 18.34 -31.67 8.67
C SER A 319 17.04 -30.97 9.04
N GLY A 320 16.05 -31.71 9.56
CA GLY A 320 14.67 -31.26 9.75
C GLY A 320 14.53 -29.99 10.62
N GLY A 321 15.33 -29.85 11.69
CA GLY A 321 15.27 -28.70 12.60
C GLY A 321 15.68 -27.37 11.95
N LEU A 322 16.81 -27.34 11.26
CA LEU A 322 17.32 -26.13 10.60
C LEU A 322 16.48 -25.76 9.39
N THR A 323 15.96 -26.76 8.64
CA THR A 323 15.04 -26.53 7.54
C THR A 323 13.73 -25.90 8.01
N ALA A 324 13.14 -26.43 9.11
CA ALA A 324 11.94 -25.85 9.70
C ALA A 324 12.17 -24.42 10.19
N TYR A 325 13.34 -24.14 10.75
CA TYR A 325 13.72 -22.79 11.16
C TYR A 325 13.84 -21.85 9.95
N LEU A 326 14.47 -22.27 8.86
CA LEU A 326 14.58 -21.49 7.63
C LEU A 326 13.19 -21.18 7.03
N GLU A 327 12.26 -22.12 7.12
CA GLU A 327 10.88 -21.90 6.69
C GLU A 327 10.16 -20.85 7.56
N LYS A 328 10.34 -20.92 8.88
CA LYS A 328 9.81 -19.92 9.83
C LYS A 328 10.40 -18.53 9.58
N LEU A 329 11.70 -18.42 9.27
CA LEU A 329 12.36 -17.18 8.86
C LEU A 329 11.73 -16.59 7.59
N GLY A 330 11.53 -17.41 6.54
CA GLY A 330 10.78 -17.00 5.35
C GLY A 330 9.38 -16.49 5.69
N GLY A 331 8.71 -17.12 6.65
CA GLY A 331 7.42 -16.67 7.18
C GLY A 331 7.45 -15.29 7.82
N ALA A 332 8.55 -14.91 8.51
CA ALA A 332 8.72 -13.58 9.09
C ALA A 332 8.79 -12.48 8.01
N PHE A 333 9.53 -12.72 6.91
CA PHE A 333 9.54 -11.82 5.76
C PHE A 333 8.18 -11.75 5.07
N GLY A 334 7.44 -12.86 5.02
CA GLY A 334 6.06 -12.88 4.53
C GLY A 334 5.10 -12.03 5.37
N LEU A 335 5.28 -11.97 6.69
CA LEU A 335 4.52 -11.07 7.56
C LEU A 335 4.84 -9.61 7.28
N LEU A 336 6.11 -9.24 7.16
CA LEU A 336 6.52 -7.87 6.82
C LEU A 336 5.96 -7.44 5.46
N LEU A 337 6.04 -8.32 4.46
CA LEU A 337 5.43 -8.11 3.14
C LEU A 337 3.91 -7.90 3.24
N GLY A 338 3.22 -8.69 4.08
CA GLY A 338 1.79 -8.54 4.34
C GLY A 338 1.44 -7.21 5.00
N MET A 339 2.24 -6.74 5.96
CA MET A 339 2.06 -5.45 6.64
C MET A 339 2.19 -4.28 5.66
N VAL A 340 3.26 -4.26 4.88
CA VAL A 340 3.51 -3.25 3.84
C VAL A 340 2.41 -3.31 2.77
N GLY A 341 2.10 -4.51 2.28
CA GLY A 341 1.06 -4.73 1.29
C GLY A 341 -0.32 -4.27 1.74
N ALA A 342 -0.69 -4.49 3.01
CA ALA A 342 -1.97 -4.03 3.55
C ALA A 342 -2.09 -2.50 3.55
N CYS A 343 -1.02 -1.77 3.91
CA CYS A 343 -1.00 -0.30 3.88
C CYS A 343 -1.13 0.21 2.44
N VAL A 344 -0.37 -0.33 1.51
CA VAL A 344 -0.42 0.03 0.08
C VAL A 344 -1.81 -0.26 -0.49
N LEU A 345 -2.35 -1.45 -0.27
CA LEU A 345 -3.68 -1.85 -0.76
C LEU A 345 -4.79 -0.95 -0.22
N LEU A 346 -4.72 -0.55 1.06
CA LEU A 346 -5.72 0.35 1.63
C LEU A 346 -5.75 1.69 0.89
N VAL A 347 -4.58 2.30 0.64
CA VAL A 347 -4.50 3.56 -0.10
C VAL A 347 -4.93 3.37 -1.55
N PHE A 348 -4.52 2.28 -2.21
CA PHE A 348 -4.98 1.94 -3.58
C PHE A 348 -6.50 1.82 -3.66
N ILE A 349 -7.12 1.10 -2.73
CA ILE A 349 -8.58 0.94 -2.68
C ILE A 349 -9.27 2.28 -2.46
N ALA A 350 -8.72 3.14 -1.58
CA ALA A 350 -9.28 4.47 -1.31
C ALA A 350 -9.25 5.35 -2.57
N VAL A 351 -8.12 5.41 -3.28
CA VAL A 351 -7.96 6.18 -4.51
C VAL A 351 -8.83 5.62 -5.62
N PHE A 352 -8.83 4.30 -5.81
CA PHE A 352 -9.65 3.64 -6.82
C PHE A 352 -11.15 3.86 -6.58
N ALA A 353 -11.60 3.74 -5.33
CA ALA A 353 -12.98 4.01 -4.97
C ALA A 353 -13.39 5.45 -5.27
N ALA A 354 -12.50 6.42 -5.02
CA ALA A 354 -12.76 7.83 -5.33
C ALA A 354 -12.88 8.08 -6.85
N ILE A 355 -12.02 7.45 -7.66
CA ILE A 355 -12.10 7.54 -9.13
C ILE A 355 -13.38 6.87 -9.65
N ALA A 356 -13.78 5.75 -9.04
CA ALA A 356 -14.94 4.96 -9.47
C ALA A 356 -16.30 5.61 -9.11
N VAL A 357 -16.32 6.72 -8.37
CA VAL A 357 -17.56 7.47 -8.11
C VAL A 357 -18.16 7.91 -9.45
N VAL A 358 -19.29 7.31 -9.80
CA VAL A 358 -20.02 7.63 -11.02
C VAL A 358 -20.72 8.96 -10.82
N THR A 359 -20.48 9.92 -11.72
CA THR A 359 -21.28 11.15 -11.81
C THR A 359 -22.67 10.78 -12.28
N PRO A 360 -23.72 11.19 -11.57
CA PRO A 360 -25.10 10.87 -11.93
C PRO A 360 -25.56 11.56 -13.22
#